data_40d485beed34b474bfe8e1072a41d39a
#
_entry.id   40d485beed34b474bfe8e1072a41d39a
#
_cell.length_a   1.000
_cell.length_b   1.000
_cell.length_c   1.000
_cell.angle_alpha   90.00
_cell.angle_beta   90.00
_cell.angle_gamma   90.00
#
_symmetry.space_group_name_H-M   'P 1'
#
loop_
_entity.id
_entity.type
_entity.pdbx_description
1 polymer ?
#
loop_
_entity_poly.entity_id
_entity_poly.type
_entity_poly.pdbx_seq_one_letter_code
_entity_poly.pdbx_strand_id
1 'polypeptide(L)'
;MMNVKAPTVPEHIKPAHIECTKEDIAEVCIMPGDPLRAKYIAEKFLTDAKLINRARNMFGYTGYYKGKRVTVMGHGMGMPSVSIYAFELFYYFGVQKIIRIGTCGGLKPEVKVPDLILATQSYTESNFAYTYNGDPTHVAYPSKALTNKIKAKAIEKGLSFHEGAVLCTEQFGFYSDNQNVLKRVPETIDLYGEEMETFALFHLADSFDKEAAAILTVVDSAYENTFLSIEQRERSLDTMIELALDSI
;
A
#
# COMPACT_ATOMS: atom_id res chain seq x y z
N MET A 1 4.02 -7.27 22.11
CA MET A 1 4.84 -6.66 21.04
C MET A 1 5.62 -5.53 21.67
N MET A 2 6.93 -5.42 21.40
CA MET A 2 7.66 -4.21 21.78
C MET A 2 7.15 -3.08 20.89
N ASN A 3 6.71 -1.99 21.48
CA ASN A 3 6.33 -0.80 20.71
C ASN A 3 7.62 -0.09 20.27
N VAL A 4 8.21 -0.55 19.18
CA VAL A 4 9.48 -0.02 18.67
C VAL A 4 9.18 1.19 17.80
N LYS A 5 9.54 2.36 18.28
CA LYS A 5 9.28 3.64 17.61
C LYS A 5 10.12 3.84 16.36
N ALA A 6 9.66 4.76 15.52
CA ALA A 6 10.41 5.20 14.34
C ALA A 6 11.78 5.77 14.75
N PRO A 7 12.82 5.59 13.92
CA PRO A 7 14.14 6.18 14.15
C PRO A 7 14.07 7.71 14.20
N THR A 8 14.89 8.30 15.06
CA THR A 8 15.05 9.76 15.12
C THR A 8 15.93 10.24 13.97
N VAL A 9 15.44 11.21 13.21
CA VAL A 9 16.20 11.86 12.14
C VAL A 9 16.86 13.14 12.69
N PRO A 10 18.15 13.39 12.42
CA PRO A 10 18.82 14.65 12.80
C PRO A 10 18.09 15.87 12.20
N GLU A 11 17.94 16.95 12.96
CA GLU A 11 17.16 18.15 12.58
C GLU A 11 17.59 18.81 11.26
N HIS A 12 18.85 18.67 10.88
CA HIS A 12 19.39 19.25 9.64
C HIS A 12 19.00 18.45 8.38
N ILE A 13 18.53 17.21 8.55
CA ILE A 13 18.09 16.38 7.42
C ILE A 13 16.69 16.82 6.98
N LYS A 14 16.54 17.06 5.70
CA LYS A 14 15.27 17.46 5.05
C LYS A 14 14.75 16.33 4.17
N PRO A 15 13.45 16.32 3.81
CA PRO A 15 12.93 15.37 2.85
C PRO A 15 13.72 15.48 1.53
N ALA A 16 14.09 14.35 0.97
CA ALA A 16 14.94 14.30 -0.23
C ALA A 16 14.20 13.77 -1.47
N HIS A 17 12.98 13.26 -1.29
CA HIS A 17 12.23 12.58 -2.34
C HIS A 17 10.86 13.24 -2.61
N ILE A 18 10.42 14.12 -1.71
CA ILE A 18 9.19 14.92 -1.85
C ILE A 18 9.57 16.39 -1.82
N GLU A 19 9.29 17.11 -2.91
CA GLU A 19 9.81 18.48 -3.17
C GLU A 19 8.82 19.61 -2.82
N CYS A 20 7.60 19.27 -2.37
CA CYS A 20 6.58 20.25 -2.01
C CYS A 20 6.66 20.69 -0.53
N THR A 21 5.77 21.59 -0.12
CA THR A 21 5.64 22.00 1.28
C THR A 21 4.62 21.13 2.02
N LYS A 22 4.61 21.22 3.36
CA LYS A 22 3.65 20.48 4.20
C LYS A 22 2.20 20.86 3.88
N GLU A 23 1.97 22.11 3.56
CA GLU A 23 0.65 22.67 3.22
C GLU A 23 0.10 22.10 1.92
N ASP A 24 0.96 21.61 1.03
CA ASP A 24 0.55 21.01 -0.23
C ASP A 24 0.01 19.58 -0.06
N ILE A 25 0.32 18.90 1.03
CA ILE A 25 -0.06 17.50 1.29
C ILE A 25 -1.29 17.44 2.21
N ALA A 26 -2.22 16.53 1.93
CA ALA A 26 -3.37 16.25 2.76
C ALA A 26 -3.03 15.29 3.91
N GLU A 27 -3.84 15.28 4.96
CA GLU A 27 -3.68 14.33 6.08
C GLU A 27 -3.93 12.87 5.68
N VAL A 28 -4.63 12.64 4.58
CA VAL A 28 -4.89 11.30 4.01
C VAL A 28 -4.21 11.20 2.66
N CYS A 29 -3.42 10.14 2.48
CA CYS A 29 -2.75 9.84 1.24
C CYS A 29 -3.18 8.46 0.69
N ILE A 30 -3.55 8.40 -0.59
CA ILE A 30 -3.73 7.16 -1.33
C ILE A 30 -2.46 6.90 -2.13
N MET A 31 -1.90 5.71 -1.97
CA MET A 31 -0.61 5.37 -2.55
C MET A 31 -0.69 4.16 -3.49
N PRO A 32 -0.75 4.38 -4.81
CA PRO A 32 -0.46 3.35 -5.80
C PRO A 32 1.06 3.13 -5.93
N GLY A 33 1.48 1.93 -6.35
CA GLY A 33 2.88 1.66 -6.71
C GLY A 33 3.33 2.47 -7.92
N ASP A 34 2.48 2.54 -8.92
CA ASP A 34 2.75 3.19 -10.20
C ASP A 34 2.44 4.71 -10.15
N PRO A 35 3.44 5.58 -10.44
CA PRO A 35 3.23 7.03 -10.51
C PRO A 35 2.23 7.46 -11.59
N LEU A 36 2.12 6.71 -12.70
CA LEU A 36 1.13 7.00 -13.75
C LEU A 36 -0.29 6.69 -13.27
N ARG A 37 -0.45 5.68 -12.39
CA ARG A 37 -1.74 5.44 -11.72
C ARG A 37 -2.09 6.60 -10.77
N ALA A 38 -1.12 7.17 -10.07
CA ALA A 38 -1.38 8.38 -9.27
C ALA A 38 -1.87 9.55 -10.14
N LYS A 39 -1.27 9.75 -11.31
CA LYS A 39 -1.73 10.72 -12.31
C LYS A 39 -3.15 10.42 -12.80
N TYR A 40 -3.41 9.17 -13.18
CA TYR A 40 -4.74 8.74 -13.63
C TYR A 40 -5.83 9.00 -12.59
N ILE A 41 -5.55 8.69 -11.32
CA ILE A 41 -6.49 8.93 -10.22
C ILE A 41 -6.77 10.44 -10.07
N ALA A 42 -5.72 11.25 -10.10
CA ALA A 42 -5.85 12.69 -9.98
C ALA A 42 -6.69 13.30 -11.12
N GLU A 43 -6.43 12.89 -12.35
CA GLU A 43 -7.13 13.41 -13.53
C GLU A 43 -8.59 12.94 -13.65
N LYS A 44 -8.88 11.71 -13.21
CA LYS A 44 -10.21 11.11 -13.36
C LYS A 44 -11.14 11.35 -12.19
N PHE A 45 -10.63 11.32 -10.97
CA PHE A 45 -11.45 11.26 -9.76
C PHE A 45 -11.39 12.52 -8.89
N LEU A 46 -10.32 13.34 -9.01
CA LEU A 46 -10.18 14.52 -8.15
C LEU A 46 -10.59 15.80 -8.84
N THR A 47 -11.19 16.72 -8.10
CA THR A 47 -11.37 18.10 -8.51
C THR A 47 -10.22 18.97 -7.98
N ASP A 48 -9.87 20.03 -8.72
CA ASP A 48 -8.79 20.97 -8.38
C ASP A 48 -7.45 20.29 -8.09
N ALA A 49 -7.18 19.17 -8.77
CA ALA A 49 -5.95 18.39 -8.58
C ALA A 49 -4.72 19.18 -9.04
N LYS A 50 -3.74 19.31 -8.15
CA LYS A 50 -2.47 19.96 -8.42
C LYS A 50 -1.34 18.96 -8.32
N LEU A 51 -0.43 18.95 -9.30
CA LEU A 51 0.83 18.21 -9.22
C LEU A 51 1.70 18.86 -8.13
N ILE A 52 2.03 18.10 -7.09
CA ILE A 52 2.80 18.57 -5.94
C ILE A 52 4.19 17.94 -5.84
N ASN A 53 4.40 16.81 -6.48
CA ASN A 53 5.70 16.15 -6.55
C ASN A 53 5.94 15.51 -7.91
N ARG A 54 7.15 15.68 -8.43
CA ARG A 54 7.67 14.99 -9.63
C ARG A 54 9.11 14.54 -9.48
N ALA A 55 9.69 14.76 -8.31
CA ALA A 55 11.04 14.29 -7.99
C ALA A 55 11.14 12.80 -8.30
N ARG A 56 12.17 12.39 -9.06
CA ARG A 56 12.41 11.00 -9.48
C ARG A 56 11.25 10.38 -10.29
N ASN A 57 10.40 11.19 -10.94
CA ASN A 57 9.15 10.80 -11.59
C ASN A 57 8.11 10.15 -10.65
N MET A 58 8.28 10.29 -9.34
CA MET A 58 7.30 9.82 -8.37
C MET A 58 6.20 10.86 -8.21
N PHE A 59 5.24 10.83 -9.15
CA PHE A 59 4.17 11.81 -9.21
C PHE A 59 3.28 11.78 -7.98
N GLY A 60 3.05 12.97 -7.41
CA GLY A 60 2.12 13.21 -6.32
C GLY A 60 1.17 14.35 -6.67
N TYR A 61 -0.09 14.18 -6.36
CA TYR A 61 -1.15 15.14 -6.61
C TYR A 61 -1.98 15.36 -5.36
N THR A 62 -2.38 16.59 -5.10
CA THR A 62 -3.37 16.91 -4.06
C THR A 62 -4.56 17.60 -4.70
N GLY A 63 -5.75 17.15 -4.33
CA GLY A 63 -7.02 17.68 -4.81
C GLY A 63 -8.15 17.33 -3.86
N TYR A 64 -9.39 17.34 -4.38
CA TYR A 64 -10.56 17.04 -3.59
C TYR A 64 -11.37 15.89 -4.20
N TYR A 65 -11.83 14.98 -3.36
CA TYR A 65 -12.78 13.94 -3.71
C TYR A 65 -14.04 14.12 -2.87
N LYS A 66 -15.18 14.38 -3.51
CA LYS A 66 -16.46 14.67 -2.82
C LYS A 66 -16.30 15.71 -1.70
N GLY A 67 -15.53 16.77 -1.95
CA GLY A 67 -15.27 17.86 -1.00
C GLY A 67 -14.24 17.56 0.09
N LYS A 68 -13.67 16.37 0.16
CA LYS A 68 -12.59 16.01 1.09
C LYS A 68 -11.23 16.14 0.40
N ARG A 69 -10.30 16.82 1.07
CA ARG A 69 -8.94 16.96 0.57
C ARG A 69 -8.17 15.66 0.69
N VAL A 70 -7.51 15.24 -0.38
CA VAL A 70 -6.74 13.99 -0.44
C VAL A 70 -5.48 14.18 -1.29
N THR A 71 -4.40 13.54 -0.87
CA THR A 71 -3.19 13.39 -1.68
C THR A 71 -3.20 12.00 -2.32
N VAL A 72 -2.79 11.92 -3.58
CA VAL A 72 -2.53 10.67 -4.28
C VAL A 72 -1.09 10.70 -4.76
N MET A 73 -0.26 9.76 -4.33
CA MET A 73 1.17 9.74 -4.64
C MET A 73 1.67 8.33 -4.93
N GLY A 74 2.45 8.17 -5.99
CA GLY A 74 3.16 6.93 -6.27
C GLY A 74 4.18 6.59 -5.18
N HIS A 75 4.50 5.30 -5.02
CA HIS A 75 5.54 4.86 -4.09
C HIS A 75 6.60 3.93 -4.70
N GLY A 76 6.47 3.58 -5.98
CA GLY A 76 7.36 2.63 -6.65
C GLY A 76 7.11 1.19 -6.24
N MET A 77 8.11 0.33 -6.42
CA MET A 77 8.04 -1.10 -6.12
C MET A 77 8.97 -1.48 -4.97
N GLY A 78 8.49 -2.38 -4.11
CA GLY A 78 9.24 -2.99 -3.04
C GLY A 78 9.30 -2.18 -1.74
N MET A 79 9.57 -2.89 -0.66
CA MET A 79 9.65 -2.31 0.69
C MET A 79 10.59 -1.12 0.80
N PRO A 80 11.80 -1.10 0.20
CA PRO A 80 12.68 0.06 0.29
C PRO A 80 12.06 1.31 -0.35
N SER A 81 11.35 1.17 -1.47
CA SER A 81 10.75 2.31 -2.16
C SER A 81 9.57 2.89 -1.37
N VAL A 82 8.58 2.06 -1.02
CA VAL A 82 7.43 2.54 -0.24
C VAL A 82 7.84 3.14 1.09
N SER A 83 8.87 2.59 1.74
CA SER A 83 9.35 3.09 3.03
C SER A 83 9.90 4.50 2.96
N ILE A 84 10.60 4.85 1.89
CA ILE A 84 11.12 6.21 1.68
C ILE A 84 9.97 7.22 1.67
N TYR A 85 8.99 7.01 0.80
CA TYR A 85 7.88 7.96 0.65
C TYR A 85 6.94 7.98 1.85
N ALA A 86 6.58 6.81 2.40
CA ALA A 86 5.75 6.72 3.60
C ALA A 86 6.42 7.36 4.82
N PHE A 87 7.74 7.15 4.99
CA PHE A 87 8.51 7.81 6.06
C PHE A 87 8.45 9.33 5.94
N GLU A 88 8.76 9.88 4.75
CA GLU A 88 8.73 11.33 4.54
C GLU A 88 7.31 11.89 4.77
N LEU A 89 6.27 11.23 4.25
CA LEU A 89 4.88 11.63 4.44
C LEU A 89 4.46 11.68 5.92
N PHE A 90 4.82 10.66 6.70
CA PHE A 90 4.50 10.63 8.12
C PHE A 90 5.34 11.63 8.93
N TYR A 91 6.66 11.62 8.71
CA TYR A 91 7.61 12.37 9.55
C TYR A 91 7.61 13.87 9.26
N TYR A 92 7.74 14.25 7.97
CA TYR A 92 7.90 15.66 7.60
C TYR A 92 6.59 16.35 7.23
N PHE A 93 5.68 15.62 6.58
CA PHE A 93 4.47 16.22 6.01
C PHE A 93 3.22 16.03 6.88
N GLY A 94 3.31 15.23 7.93
CA GLY A 94 2.23 15.11 8.92
C GLY A 94 1.02 14.33 8.44
N VAL A 95 1.19 13.47 7.43
CA VAL A 95 0.14 12.53 6.99
C VAL A 95 -0.28 11.65 8.16
N GLN A 96 -1.58 11.47 8.33
CA GLN A 96 -2.15 10.67 9.41
C GLN A 96 -2.54 9.28 8.94
N LYS A 97 -2.96 9.16 7.67
CA LYS A 97 -3.49 7.91 7.11
C LYS A 97 -2.94 7.67 5.71
N ILE A 98 -2.49 6.45 5.46
CA ILE A 98 -2.11 5.99 4.13
C ILE A 98 -2.97 4.78 3.75
N ILE A 99 -3.65 4.84 2.60
CA ILE A 99 -4.31 3.70 1.99
C ILE A 99 -3.49 3.30 0.77
N ARG A 100 -2.80 2.15 0.86
CA ARG A 100 -2.15 1.57 -0.30
C ARG A 100 -3.21 0.92 -1.20
N ILE A 101 -3.13 1.23 -2.47
CA ILE A 101 -3.89 0.56 -3.53
C ILE A 101 -2.90 -0.11 -4.48
N GLY A 102 -2.93 -1.42 -4.54
CA GLY A 102 -1.92 -2.19 -5.25
C GLY A 102 -2.49 -3.36 -6.04
N THR A 103 -1.58 -4.10 -6.64
CA THR A 103 -1.88 -5.37 -7.29
C THR A 103 -1.15 -6.50 -6.57
N CYS A 104 -1.68 -7.71 -6.66
CA CYS A 104 -1.07 -8.90 -6.07
C CYS A 104 -1.31 -10.13 -6.95
N GLY A 105 -0.50 -11.16 -6.75
CA GLY A 105 -0.79 -12.51 -7.20
C GLY A 105 -1.70 -13.24 -6.21
N GLY A 106 -2.67 -14.01 -6.70
CA GLY A 106 -3.55 -14.83 -5.86
C GLY A 106 -2.85 -16.12 -5.42
N LEU A 107 -2.92 -16.44 -4.12
CA LEU A 107 -2.28 -17.61 -3.50
C LEU A 107 -3.26 -18.70 -3.06
N LYS A 108 -4.54 -18.58 -3.43
CA LYS A 108 -5.57 -19.59 -3.15
C LYS A 108 -6.42 -19.90 -4.38
N PRO A 109 -6.93 -21.13 -4.51
CA PRO A 109 -7.78 -21.50 -5.65
C PRO A 109 -9.07 -20.67 -5.76
N GLU A 110 -9.63 -20.21 -4.64
CA GLU A 110 -10.83 -19.37 -4.61
C GLU A 110 -10.59 -17.91 -4.91
N VAL A 111 -9.33 -17.45 -4.88
CA VAL A 111 -8.94 -16.07 -5.17
C VAL A 111 -8.69 -15.91 -6.67
N LYS A 112 -9.58 -15.20 -7.34
CA LYS A 112 -9.61 -15.09 -8.81
C LYS A 112 -9.17 -13.71 -9.29
N VAL A 113 -8.76 -13.65 -10.55
CA VAL A 113 -8.58 -12.38 -11.26
C VAL A 113 -9.94 -11.87 -11.74
N PRO A 114 -10.36 -10.64 -11.42
CA PRO A 114 -9.70 -9.56 -10.69
C PRO A 114 -10.28 -9.31 -9.27
N ASP A 115 -10.35 -10.31 -8.42
CA ASP A 115 -10.86 -10.15 -7.06
C ASP A 115 -10.12 -9.06 -6.27
N LEU A 116 -10.79 -8.53 -5.23
CA LEU A 116 -10.19 -7.64 -4.26
C LEU A 116 -9.74 -8.41 -3.02
N ILE A 117 -8.56 -8.07 -2.49
CA ILE A 117 -8.09 -8.51 -1.17
C ILE A 117 -7.95 -7.28 -0.28
N LEU A 118 -8.61 -7.30 0.87
CA LEU A 118 -8.37 -6.38 1.97
C LEU A 118 -7.38 -7.04 2.91
N ALA A 119 -6.14 -6.54 2.94
CA ALA A 119 -5.06 -7.13 3.72
C ALA A 119 -5.33 -6.95 5.23
N THR A 120 -5.37 -8.06 5.97
CA THR A 120 -5.57 -8.08 7.43
C THR A 120 -4.27 -8.29 8.19
N GLN A 121 -3.24 -8.75 7.50
CA GLN A 121 -1.92 -9.05 8.01
C GLN A 121 -0.94 -9.08 6.85
N SER A 122 0.31 -8.70 7.09
CA SER A 122 1.41 -8.89 6.13
C SER A 122 2.51 -9.70 6.77
N TYR A 123 2.96 -10.75 6.08
CA TYR A 123 4.11 -11.58 6.47
C TYR A 123 5.26 -11.37 5.50
N THR A 124 6.49 -11.38 6.00
CA THR A 124 7.70 -11.32 5.18
C THR A 124 8.83 -12.16 5.77
N GLU A 125 9.74 -12.64 4.93
CA GLU A 125 11.03 -13.20 5.37
C GLU A 125 12.16 -12.16 5.39
N SER A 126 11.86 -10.93 4.98
CA SER A 126 12.82 -9.83 4.98
C SER A 126 13.22 -9.43 6.40
N ASN A 127 14.45 -8.98 6.55
CA ASN A 127 14.93 -8.32 7.76
C ASN A 127 14.59 -6.82 7.81
N PHE A 128 13.59 -6.37 7.04
CA PHE A 128 13.25 -4.95 6.93
C PHE A 128 13.03 -4.29 8.29
N ALA A 129 12.19 -4.85 9.15
CA ALA A 129 11.88 -4.28 10.46
C ALA A 129 13.12 -4.20 11.35
N TYR A 130 13.92 -5.26 11.38
CA TYR A 130 15.17 -5.29 12.12
C TYR A 130 16.16 -4.21 11.64
N THR A 131 16.29 -4.06 10.33
CA THR A 131 17.16 -3.03 9.73
C THR A 131 16.64 -1.61 9.98
N TYR A 132 15.31 -1.46 9.98
CA TYR A 132 14.67 -0.15 10.15
C TYR A 132 14.77 0.38 11.60
N ASN A 133 14.40 -0.42 12.59
CA ASN A 133 14.32 0.02 13.98
C ASN A 133 14.68 -1.06 15.03
N GLY A 134 15.29 -2.17 14.60
CA GLY A 134 15.73 -3.25 15.51
C GLY A 134 14.61 -4.23 15.89
N ASP A 135 13.41 -4.13 15.32
CA ASP A 135 12.32 -5.06 15.58
C ASP A 135 12.53 -6.38 14.83
N PRO A 136 12.62 -7.54 15.51
CA PRO A 136 12.81 -8.83 14.87
C PRO A 136 11.53 -9.41 14.25
N THR A 137 10.44 -8.64 14.20
CA THR A 137 9.15 -9.13 13.69
C THR A 137 9.19 -9.43 12.19
N HIS A 138 8.49 -10.48 11.80
CA HIS A 138 8.20 -10.83 10.40
C HIS A 138 6.72 -10.64 10.06
N VAL A 139 5.93 -10.05 10.97
CA VAL A 139 4.50 -9.83 10.80
C VAL A 139 4.17 -8.38 11.12
N ALA A 140 3.43 -7.73 10.22
CA ALA A 140 2.90 -6.39 10.43
C ALA A 140 1.39 -6.36 10.17
N TYR A 141 0.70 -5.45 10.85
CA TYR A 141 -0.77 -5.35 10.79
C TYR A 141 -1.20 -3.97 10.30
N PRO A 142 -2.27 -3.90 9.47
CA PRO A 142 -2.88 -2.62 9.14
C PRO A 142 -3.58 -2.01 10.36
N SER A 143 -3.91 -0.73 10.30
CA SER A 143 -4.80 -0.09 11.26
C SER A 143 -6.18 -0.76 11.23
N LYS A 144 -6.59 -1.33 12.35
CA LYS A 144 -7.89 -1.99 12.48
C LYS A 144 -9.05 -1.04 12.21
N ALA A 145 -8.94 0.22 12.68
CA ALA A 145 -9.98 1.23 12.48
C ALA A 145 -10.14 1.56 11.00
N LEU A 146 -9.03 1.82 10.30
CA LEU A 146 -9.05 2.15 8.87
C LEU A 146 -9.50 0.96 8.01
N THR A 147 -9.01 -0.24 8.31
CA THR A 147 -9.42 -1.47 7.60
C THR A 147 -10.91 -1.75 7.76
N ASN A 148 -11.45 -1.61 8.97
CA ASN A 148 -12.89 -1.77 9.21
C ASN A 148 -13.73 -0.72 8.47
N LYS A 149 -13.25 0.52 8.36
CA LYS A 149 -13.91 1.57 7.57
C LYS A 149 -13.97 1.20 6.08
N ILE A 150 -12.86 0.71 5.52
CA ILE A 150 -12.80 0.24 4.12
C ILE A 150 -13.74 -0.95 3.93
N LYS A 151 -13.72 -1.93 4.83
CA LYS A 151 -14.61 -3.09 4.81
C LYS A 151 -16.09 -2.67 4.81
N ALA A 152 -16.47 -1.78 5.71
CA ALA A 152 -17.84 -1.28 5.78
C ALA A 152 -18.28 -0.61 4.47
N LYS A 153 -17.36 0.15 3.85
CA LYS A 153 -17.63 0.79 2.56
C LYS A 153 -17.72 -0.22 1.41
N ALA A 154 -16.91 -1.25 1.40
CA ALA A 154 -17.01 -2.34 0.42
C ALA A 154 -18.37 -3.06 0.51
N ILE A 155 -18.82 -3.36 1.73
CA ILE A 155 -20.14 -3.97 1.97
C ILE A 155 -21.28 -3.03 1.53
N GLU A 156 -21.22 -1.75 1.88
CA GLU A 156 -22.21 -0.73 1.45
C GLU A 156 -22.32 -0.65 -0.09
N LYS A 157 -21.18 -0.79 -0.80
CA LYS A 157 -21.14 -0.79 -2.27
C LYS A 157 -21.50 -2.14 -2.90
N GLY A 158 -21.76 -3.18 -2.11
CA GLY A 158 -22.04 -4.53 -2.60
C GLY A 158 -20.85 -5.19 -3.30
N LEU A 159 -19.63 -4.81 -2.96
CA LEU A 159 -18.41 -5.37 -3.56
C LEU A 159 -18.08 -6.71 -2.93
N SER A 160 -17.67 -7.67 -3.78
CA SER A 160 -17.04 -8.91 -3.33
C SER A 160 -15.57 -8.67 -3.04
N PHE A 161 -15.06 -9.19 -1.94
CA PHE A 161 -13.66 -9.10 -1.54
C PHE A 161 -13.29 -10.24 -0.59
N HIS A 162 -12.01 -10.55 -0.56
CA HIS A 162 -11.41 -11.45 0.44
C HIS A 162 -10.77 -10.64 1.57
N GLU A 163 -10.77 -11.21 2.76
CA GLU A 163 -9.98 -10.70 3.90
C GLU A 163 -8.94 -11.75 4.26
N GLY A 164 -7.67 -11.41 4.22
CA GLY A 164 -6.62 -12.37 4.51
C GLY A 164 -5.24 -11.78 4.66
N ALA A 165 -4.31 -12.63 5.08
CA ALA A 165 -2.91 -12.27 5.13
C ALA A 165 -2.33 -12.20 3.71
N VAL A 166 -1.30 -11.35 3.55
CA VAL A 166 -0.53 -11.26 2.31
C VAL A 166 0.94 -11.54 2.58
N LEU A 167 1.58 -12.21 1.63
CA LEU A 167 3.02 -12.41 1.59
C LEU A 167 3.67 -11.18 0.96
N CYS A 168 4.53 -10.52 1.71
CA CYS A 168 5.30 -9.38 1.22
C CYS A 168 6.73 -9.82 0.93
N THR A 169 7.09 -9.88 -0.35
CA THR A 169 8.38 -10.40 -0.82
C THR A 169 9.34 -9.29 -1.25
N GLU A 170 10.64 -9.59 -1.27
CA GLU A 170 11.68 -8.69 -1.81
C GLU A 170 11.88 -8.87 -3.31
N GLN A 171 11.33 -9.92 -3.89
CA GLN A 171 11.45 -10.26 -5.30
C GLN A 171 10.09 -10.62 -5.87
N PHE A 172 9.87 -10.32 -7.13
CA PHE A 172 8.67 -10.73 -7.84
C PHE A 172 8.57 -12.27 -7.86
N GLY A 173 7.44 -12.82 -7.38
CA GLY A 173 7.31 -14.24 -7.11
C GLY A 173 7.68 -15.17 -8.26
N PHE A 174 7.37 -14.78 -9.52
CA PHE A 174 7.76 -15.56 -10.70
C PHE A 174 9.28 -15.56 -11.00
N TYR A 175 10.05 -14.67 -10.36
CA TYR A 175 11.51 -14.58 -10.54
C TYR A 175 12.28 -15.15 -9.34
N SER A 176 11.59 -15.78 -8.40
CA SER A 176 12.15 -16.36 -7.18
C SER A 176 11.73 -17.82 -7.00
N ASP A 177 12.38 -18.51 -6.07
CA ASP A 177 11.95 -19.85 -5.61
C ASP A 177 10.78 -19.73 -4.62
N ASN A 178 9.66 -19.23 -5.13
CA ASN A 178 8.48 -18.92 -4.33
C ASN A 178 7.90 -20.15 -3.61
N GLN A 179 8.03 -21.34 -4.20
CA GLN A 179 7.59 -22.59 -3.59
C GLN A 179 8.30 -22.87 -2.28
N ASN A 180 9.60 -22.55 -2.17
CA ASN A 180 10.35 -22.70 -0.92
C ASN A 180 10.01 -21.60 0.08
N VAL A 181 9.72 -20.37 -0.35
CA VAL A 181 9.22 -19.32 0.54
C VAL A 181 7.91 -19.75 1.19
N LEU A 182 6.94 -20.20 0.38
CA LEU A 182 5.63 -20.63 0.87
C LEU A 182 5.70 -21.77 1.90
N LYS A 183 6.66 -22.71 1.75
CA LYS A 183 6.86 -23.80 2.73
C LYS A 183 7.37 -23.34 4.08
N ARG A 184 7.98 -22.17 4.18
CA ARG A 184 8.52 -21.60 5.43
C ARG A 184 7.54 -20.67 6.14
N VAL A 185 6.47 -20.28 5.46
CA VAL A 185 5.41 -19.47 6.08
C VAL A 185 4.80 -20.25 7.25
N PRO A 186 4.68 -19.64 8.43
CA PRO A 186 4.04 -20.31 9.57
C PRO A 186 2.62 -20.78 9.24
N GLU A 187 2.26 -22.00 9.63
CA GLU A 187 0.93 -22.58 9.36
C GLU A 187 -0.24 -21.75 9.93
N THR A 188 0.05 -20.89 10.89
CA THR A 188 -0.94 -19.96 11.48
C THR A 188 -1.26 -18.76 10.59
N ILE A 189 -0.52 -18.57 9.48
CA ILE A 189 -0.71 -17.45 8.54
C ILE A 189 -1.39 -17.97 7.28
N ASP A 190 -2.64 -17.58 7.12
CA ASP A 190 -3.47 -17.97 5.99
C ASP A 190 -3.35 -16.95 4.85
N LEU A 191 -2.44 -17.22 3.89
CA LEU A 191 -2.10 -16.31 2.81
C LEU A 191 -3.14 -16.33 1.69
N TYR A 192 -3.58 -15.14 1.28
CA TYR A 192 -4.50 -14.91 0.16
C TYR A 192 -3.82 -14.33 -1.07
N GLY A 193 -2.79 -13.51 -0.88
CA GLY A 193 -2.08 -12.88 -1.98
C GLY A 193 -0.61 -12.62 -1.70
N GLU A 194 0.13 -12.31 -2.77
CA GLU A 194 1.55 -11.96 -2.73
C GLU A 194 1.77 -10.60 -3.38
N GLU A 195 2.54 -9.74 -2.70
CA GLU A 195 2.90 -8.40 -3.16
C GLU A 195 4.25 -7.99 -2.54
N MET A 196 4.66 -6.71 -2.60
CA MET A 196 6.04 -6.35 -2.26
C MET A 196 6.16 -5.15 -1.28
N GLU A 197 5.07 -4.61 -0.69
CA GLU A 197 5.13 -3.32 0.03
C GLU A 197 4.39 -3.25 1.37
N THR A 198 3.35 -4.04 1.57
CA THR A 198 2.44 -3.91 2.73
C THR A 198 3.15 -4.05 4.06
N PHE A 199 4.11 -4.96 4.18
CA PHE A 199 4.84 -5.15 5.43
C PHE A 199 5.54 -3.86 5.86
N ALA A 200 6.32 -3.25 4.97
CA ALA A 200 7.04 -2.02 5.26
C ALA A 200 6.07 -0.89 5.63
N LEU A 201 4.98 -0.72 4.85
CA LEU A 201 4.00 0.33 5.10
C LEU A 201 3.34 0.18 6.47
N PHE A 202 2.88 -1.03 6.82
CA PHE A 202 2.21 -1.29 8.09
C PHE A 202 3.15 -1.11 9.27
N HIS A 203 4.39 -1.63 9.15
CA HIS A 203 5.40 -1.49 10.18
C HIS A 203 5.79 -0.02 10.42
N LEU A 204 5.97 0.75 9.35
CA LEU A 204 6.22 2.19 9.47
C LEU A 204 5.06 2.90 10.16
N ALA A 205 3.84 2.69 9.71
CA ALA A 205 2.66 3.35 10.27
C ALA A 205 2.54 3.09 11.78
N ASP A 206 2.71 1.84 12.21
CA ASP A 206 2.71 1.47 13.63
C ASP A 206 3.81 2.20 14.41
N SER A 207 5.03 2.26 13.86
CA SER A 207 6.17 2.93 14.50
C SER A 207 6.00 4.44 14.68
N PHE A 208 5.13 5.05 13.87
CA PHE A 208 4.78 6.48 13.93
C PHE A 208 3.46 6.76 14.66
N ASP A 209 2.77 5.76 15.20
CA ASP A 209 1.40 5.89 15.72
C ASP A 209 0.44 6.47 14.65
N LYS A 210 0.57 6.04 13.40
CA LYS A 210 -0.26 6.43 12.25
C LYS A 210 -1.07 5.26 11.71
N GLU A 211 -1.99 5.56 10.82
CA GLU A 211 -2.87 4.56 10.24
C GLU A 211 -2.43 4.17 8.82
N ALA A 212 -2.37 2.87 8.56
CA ALA A 212 -2.21 2.34 7.20
C ALA A 212 -3.16 1.17 6.95
N ALA A 213 -3.61 1.04 5.71
CA ALA A 213 -4.36 -0.11 5.21
C ALA A 213 -3.98 -0.39 3.76
N ALA A 214 -4.30 -1.58 3.26
CA ALA A 214 -4.07 -1.93 1.86
C ALA A 214 -5.27 -2.65 1.25
N ILE A 215 -5.62 -2.21 0.04
CA ILE A 215 -6.57 -2.84 -0.85
C ILE A 215 -5.79 -3.29 -2.08
N LEU A 216 -5.91 -4.55 -2.44
CA LEU A 216 -5.16 -5.15 -3.52
C LEU A 216 -6.11 -5.76 -4.54
N THR A 217 -5.83 -5.55 -5.82
CA THR A 217 -6.51 -6.27 -6.90
C THR A 217 -5.65 -7.45 -7.35
N VAL A 218 -6.24 -8.61 -7.42
CA VAL A 218 -5.60 -9.82 -7.95
C VAL A 218 -5.42 -9.66 -9.45
N VAL A 219 -4.19 -9.72 -9.94
CA VAL A 219 -3.86 -9.50 -11.37
C VAL A 219 -3.27 -10.72 -12.05
N ASP A 220 -2.89 -11.71 -11.27
CA ASP A 220 -2.45 -13.05 -11.69
C ASP A 220 -2.73 -14.04 -10.55
N SER A 221 -2.65 -15.34 -10.85
CA SER A 221 -2.93 -16.39 -9.88
C SER A 221 -1.97 -17.57 -10.05
N ALA A 222 -1.52 -18.13 -8.95
CA ALA A 222 -0.74 -19.37 -8.94
C ALA A 222 -1.55 -20.61 -9.41
N TYR A 223 -2.88 -20.49 -9.45
CA TYR A 223 -3.82 -21.60 -9.76
C TYR A 223 -4.53 -21.45 -11.10
N GLU A 224 -4.48 -20.27 -11.70
CA GLU A 224 -5.10 -19.98 -12.98
C GLU A 224 -4.07 -19.40 -13.95
N ASN A 225 -4.15 -19.81 -15.21
CA ASN A 225 -3.29 -19.24 -16.25
C ASN A 225 -3.87 -17.91 -16.78
N THR A 226 -4.29 -17.03 -15.87
CA THR A 226 -4.96 -15.76 -16.18
C THR A 226 -4.11 -14.61 -15.66
N PHE A 227 -3.85 -13.63 -16.55
CA PHE A 227 -3.06 -12.44 -16.24
C PHE A 227 -3.75 -11.20 -16.80
N LEU A 228 -3.80 -10.13 -16.01
CA LEU A 228 -4.14 -8.82 -16.57
C LEU A 228 -2.97 -8.27 -17.38
N SER A 229 -3.27 -7.72 -18.57
CA SER A 229 -2.27 -7.02 -19.38
C SER A 229 -1.71 -5.79 -18.65
N ILE A 230 -0.58 -5.26 -19.14
CA ILE A 230 0.01 -4.03 -18.58
C ILE A 230 -1.01 -2.88 -18.60
N GLU A 231 -1.73 -2.70 -19.71
CA GLU A 231 -2.75 -1.67 -19.85
C GLU A 231 -3.91 -1.87 -18.86
N GLN A 232 -4.36 -3.11 -18.66
CA GLN A 232 -5.38 -3.43 -17.67
C GLN A 232 -4.90 -3.15 -16.25
N ARG A 233 -3.65 -3.47 -15.90
CA ARG A 233 -3.06 -3.16 -14.59
C ARG A 233 -2.94 -1.65 -14.34
N GLU A 234 -2.76 -0.86 -15.40
CA GLU A 234 -2.66 0.59 -15.31
C GLU A 234 -4.04 1.26 -15.16
N ARG A 235 -5.07 0.79 -15.90
CA ARG A 235 -6.32 1.54 -16.13
C ARG A 235 -7.60 0.85 -15.67
N SER A 236 -7.58 -0.44 -15.33
CA SER A 236 -8.80 -1.21 -15.03
C SER A 236 -9.03 -1.46 -13.54
N LEU A 237 -8.45 -0.64 -12.67
CA LEU A 237 -8.52 -0.82 -11.21
C LEU A 237 -9.49 0.17 -10.54
N ASP A 238 -10.46 0.69 -11.28
CA ASP A 238 -11.37 1.72 -10.80
C ASP A 238 -12.15 1.32 -9.55
N THR A 239 -12.61 0.08 -9.47
CA THR A 239 -13.33 -0.44 -8.30
C THR A 239 -12.50 -0.30 -7.02
N MET A 240 -11.22 -0.67 -7.06
CA MET A 240 -10.29 -0.51 -5.93
C MET A 240 -10.04 0.96 -5.61
N ILE A 241 -9.84 1.78 -6.65
CA ILE A 241 -9.58 3.22 -6.52
C ILE A 241 -10.78 3.92 -5.87
N GLU A 242 -11.99 3.67 -6.37
CA GLU A 242 -13.21 4.24 -5.81
C GLU A 242 -13.46 3.80 -4.36
N LEU A 243 -13.21 2.50 -4.06
CA LEU A 243 -13.33 2.00 -2.70
C LEU A 243 -12.38 2.74 -1.75
N ALA A 244 -11.13 2.95 -2.15
CA ALA A 244 -10.16 3.70 -1.34
C ALA A 244 -10.59 5.16 -1.16
N LEU A 245 -10.99 5.85 -2.23
CA LEU A 245 -11.45 7.24 -2.21
C LEU A 245 -12.73 7.42 -1.39
N ASP A 246 -13.68 6.49 -1.47
CA ASP A 246 -14.91 6.53 -0.66
C ASP A 246 -14.67 6.24 0.83
N SER A 247 -13.48 5.74 1.17
CA SER A 247 -13.08 5.38 2.53
C SER A 247 -12.24 6.46 3.25
N ILE A 248 -11.93 7.59 2.59
CA ILE A 248 -11.19 8.71 3.20
C ILE A 248 -12.04 9.55 4.15
#